data_d1b017de668f152020b90e3b0fbe390b
#
_entry.id   d1b017de668f152020b90e3b0fbe390b
#
_cell.length_a   1.000
_cell.length_b   1.000
_cell.length_c   1.000
_cell.angle_alpha   90.00
_cell.angle_beta   90.00
_cell.angle_gamma   90.00
#
_symmetry.space_group_name_H-M   'P 1'
#
loop_
_entity.id
_entity.type
_entity.pdbx_description
1 polymer ?
#
loop_
_entity_poly.entity_id
_entity_poly.type
_entity_poly.pdbx_seq_one_letter_code
_entity_poly.pdbx_strand_id
1 'polypeptide(L)'
;LGYFFIAFLTLICQKESKEWLIKCLNDYITDKKIYDIAILGSWYGYLSYLLEKQFKNLITEIKCYDVDDLAKNVGKILIENKTTKFVTKDISSMNFQEYRYNLIINTSCEHMTDDTLHHWLFTTRKNTICVLQSTDKPARDHTNNVKNVDELVYKFQEHLTGIRSYTYNFNNWSRYMIIGNKK
;
A
#
# COMPACT_ATOMS: atom_id res chain seq x y z
N LEU A 1 15.35 -24.62 10.06
CA LEU A 1 15.69 -24.36 8.64
C LEU A 1 14.46 -24.00 7.81
N GLY A 2 13.30 -24.68 7.98
CA GLY A 2 12.06 -24.40 7.22
C GLY A 2 11.48 -23.00 7.43
N TYR A 3 11.42 -22.51 8.65
CA TYR A 3 10.88 -21.17 8.96
C TYR A 3 11.75 -20.02 8.40
N PHE A 4 13.07 -20.16 8.41
CA PHE A 4 13.99 -19.19 7.82
C PHE A 4 13.84 -19.11 6.29
N PHE A 5 13.62 -20.24 5.64
CA PHE A 5 13.44 -20.30 4.18
C PHE A 5 12.11 -19.67 3.73
N ILE A 6 11.02 -19.92 4.48
CA ILE A 6 9.70 -19.30 4.20
C ILE A 6 9.76 -17.79 4.44
N ALA A 7 10.37 -17.33 5.53
CA ALA A 7 10.55 -15.89 5.79
C ALA A 7 11.40 -15.21 4.71
N PHE A 8 12.44 -15.88 4.21
CA PHE A 8 13.30 -15.37 3.15
C PHE A 8 12.58 -15.27 1.80
N LEU A 9 11.76 -16.26 1.41
CA LEU A 9 10.94 -16.23 0.20
C LEU A 9 9.86 -15.15 0.27
N THR A 10 9.23 -14.97 1.44
CA THR A 10 8.25 -13.90 1.66
C THR A 10 8.90 -12.52 1.51
N LEU A 11 10.13 -12.35 2.00
CA LEU A 11 10.90 -11.11 1.84
C LEU A 11 11.23 -10.82 0.37
N ILE A 12 11.60 -11.83 -0.43
CA ILE A 12 11.92 -11.64 -1.86
C ILE A 12 10.66 -11.21 -2.64
N CYS A 13 9.55 -11.93 -2.51
CA CYS A 13 8.30 -11.59 -3.19
C CYS A 13 7.77 -10.21 -2.76
N GLN A 14 7.91 -9.86 -1.51
CA GLN A 14 7.58 -8.53 -1.00
C GLN A 14 8.47 -7.46 -1.63
N LYS A 15 9.77 -7.70 -1.74
CA LYS A 15 10.73 -6.79 -2.36
C LYS A 15 10.34 -6.51 -3.81
N GLU A 16 10.19 -7.54 -4.63
CA GLU A 16 9.84 -7.40 -6.06
C GLU A 16 8.53 -6.65 -6.26
N SER A 17 7.49 -7.00 -5.48
CA SER A 17 6.18 -6.33 -5.52
C SER A 17 6.27 -4.84 -5.17
N LYS A 18 7.10 -4.46 -4.19
CA LYS A 18 7.27 -3.05 -3.79
C LYS A 18 8.10 -2.27 -4.82
N GLU A 19 9.16 -2.86 -5.36
CA GLU A 19 9.97 -2.25 -6.42
C GLU A 19 9.14 -2.03 -7.70
N TRP A 20 8.29 -3.01 -8.06
CA TRP A 20 7.33 -2.86 -9.15
C TRP A 20 6.32 -1.73 -8.90
N LEU A 21 5.76 -1.62 -7.69
CA LEU A 21 4.87 -0.51 -7.31
C LEU A 21 5.56 0.83 -7.52
N ILE A 22 6.78 1.00 -7.04
CA ILE A 22 7.55 2.25 -7.19
C ILE A 22 7.70 2.63 -8.66
N LYS A 23 7.99 1.67 -9.54
CA LYS A 23 8.10 1.90 -10.98
C LYS A 23 6.78 2.39 -11.57
N CYS A 24 5.67 1.69 -11.29
CA CYS A 24 4.35 2.09 -11.78
C CYS A 24 3.91 3.45 -11.22
N LEU A 25 4.19 3.71 -9.95
CA LEU A 25 3.89 4.99 -9.32
C LEU A 25 4.69 6.14 -9.93
N ASN A 26 5.96 5.93 -10.24
CA ASN A 26 6.80 6.92 -10.93
C ASN A 26 6.24 7.28 -12.32
N ASP A 27 5.70 6.30 -13.04
CA ASP A 27 5.05 6.54 -14.34
C ASP A 27 3.67 7.21 -14.22
N TYR A 28 3.02 7.08 -13.05
CA TYR A 28 1.72 7.69 -12.76
C TYR A 28 1.87 9.14 -12.30
N ILE A 29 2.83 9.43 -11.44
CA ILE A 29 3.10 10.76 -10.89
C ILE A 29 3.88 11.57 -11.92
N THR A 30 3.18 12.46 -12.60
CA THR A 30 3.77 13.35 -13.63
C THR A 30 4.08 14.75 -13.11
N ASP A 31 3.52 15.13 -11.98
CA ASP A 31 3.73 16.43 -11.37
C ASP A 31 4.78 16.36 -10.22
N LYS A 32 5.46 17.47 -10.01
CA LYS A 32 6.46 17.61 -8.93
C LYS A 32 5.84 18.17 -7.66
N LYS A 33 4.66 17.66 -7.27
CA LYS A 33 4.04 18.04 -6.00
C LYS A 33 4.82 17.48 -4.82
N ILE A 34 4.61 18.14 -3.67
CA ILE A 34 5.07 17.61 -2.37
C ILE A 34 4.02 16.66 -1.83
N TYR A 35 4.44 15.53 -1.30
CA TYR A 35 3.57 14.46 -0.84
C TYR A 35 3.64 14.24 0.67
N ASP A 36 2.46 14.24 1.29
CA ASP A 36 2.19 13.64 2.59
C ASP A 36 1.57 12.27 2.35
N ILE A 37 2.26 11.21 2.76
CA ILE A 37 1.96 9.83 2.37
C ILE A 37 1.46 9.03 3.57
N ALA A 38 0.39 8.25 3.37
CA ALA A 38 0.02 7.17 4.27
C ALA A 38 0.26 5.81 3.60
N ILE A 39 0.90 4.88 4.32
CA ILE A 39 1.03 3.47 3.93
C ILE A 39 0.21 2.64 4.91
N LEU A 40 -0.78 1.91 4.39
CA LEU A 40 -1.71 1.08 5.15
C LEU A 40 -1.28 -0.39 5.06
N GLY A 41 -1.18 -1.06 6.22
CA GLY A 41 -0.58 -2.39 6.31
C GLY A 41 0.91 -2.34 5.92
N SER A 42 1.65 -1.46 6.59
CA SER A 42 3.02 -1.10 6.18
C SER A 42 4.07 -2.15 6.53
N TRP A 43 3.72 -3.09 7.43
CA TRP A 43 4.63 -4.09 7.97
C TRP A 43 5.93 -3.42 8.49
N TYR A 44 7.12 -3.90 8.10
CA TYR A 44 8.41 -3.35 8.54
C TYR A 44 8.86 -2.09 7.77
N GLY A 45 8.00 -1.55 6.87
CA GLY A 45 8.23 -0.26 6.22
C GLY A 45 9.16 -0.27 5.00
N TYR A 46 9.48 -1.41 4.41
CA TYR A 46 10.38 -1.45 3.23
C TYR A 46 9.89 -0.55 2.09
N LEU A 47 8.56 -0.43 1.90
CA LEU A 47 8.01 0.48 0.89
C LEU A 47 8.34 1.96 1.19
N SER A 48 8.31 2.38 2.46
CA SER A 48 8.66 3.78 2.81
C SER A 48 10.12 4.10 2.48
N TYR A 49 11.03 3.15 2.73
CA TYR A 49 12.43 3.28 2.32
C TYR A 49 12.58 3.46 0.80
N LEU A 50 11.86 2.68 -0.01
CA LEU A 50 11.89 2.80 -1.47
C LEU A 50 11.30 4.14 -1.95
N LEU A 51 10.20 4.60 -1.34
CA LEU A 51 9.59 5.89 -1.64
C LEU A 51 10.57 7.04 -1.36
N GLU A 52 11.20 7.05 -0.18
CA GLU A 52 12.20 8.06 0.15
C GLU A 52 13.39 8.04 -0.81
N LYS A 53 13.85 6.85 -1.19
CA LYS A 53 14.96 6.72 -2.16
C LYS A 53 14.61 7.30 -3.53
N GLN A 54 13.38 7.04 -4.01
CA GLN A 54 12.94 7.44 -5.35
C GLN A 54 12.46 8.90 -5.41
N PHE A 55 11.74 9.35 -4.38
CA PHE A 55 10.99 10.61 -4.39
C PHE A 55 11.43 11.60 -3.30
N LYS A 56 12.67 11.47 -2.79
CA LYS A 56 13.19 12.19 -1.63
C LYS A 56 12.82 13.69 -1.57
N ASN A 57 12.91 14.38 -2.71
CA ASN A 57 12.67 15.83 -2.77
C ASN A 57 11.18 16.19 -2.91
N LEU A 58 10.31 15.18 -3.00
CA LEU A 58 8.87 15.33 -3.18
C LEU A 58 8.08 14.85 -1.95
N ILE A 59 8.74 14.43 -0.88
CA ILE A 59 8.08 13.86 0.31
C ILE A 59 8.35 14.76 1.52
N THR A 60 7.25 15.17 2.19
CA THR A 60 7.31 15.85 3.49
C THR A 60 7.26 14.85 4.62
N GLU A 61 6.28 13.95 4.59
CA GLU A 61 6.06 12.95 5.64
C GLU A 61 5.55 11.63 5.05
N ILE A 62 5.97 10.52 5.66
CA ILE A 62 5.38 9.20 5.44
C ILE A 62 4.91 8.66 6.78
N LYS A 63 3.62 8.34 6.91
CA LYS A 63 3.08 7.59 8.05
C LYS A 63 2.79 6.16 7.66
N CYS A 64 3.49 5.25 8.32
CA CYS A 64 3.35 3.80 8.17
C CYS A 64 2.38 3.29 9.24
N TYR A 65 1.18 2.86 8.83
CA TYR A 65 0.16 2.31 9.71
C TYR A 65 0.16 0.79 9.64
N ASP A 66 0.14 0.16 10.80
CA ASP A 66 -0.05 -1.28 10.93
C ASP A 66 -0.79 -1.57 12.25
N VAL A 67 -1.49 -2.70 12.34
CA VAL A 67 -2.12 -3.16 13.59
C VAL A 67 -1.13 -3.92 14.46
N ASP A 68 -0.03 -4.42 13.89
CA ASP A 68 0.99 -5.20 14.58
C ASP A 68 2.05 -4.29 15.21
N ASP A 69 2.07 -4.25 16.54
CA ASP A 69 3.08 -3.52 17.33
C ASP A 69 4.51 -4.01 17.08
N LEU A 70 4.69 -5.31 16.77
CA LEU A 70 6.00 -5.86 16.46
C LEU A 70 6.50 -5.26 15.13
N ALA A 71 5.64 -5.22 14.11
CA ALA A 71 5.98 -4.61 12.82
C ALA A 71 6.40 -3.13 12.99
N LYS A 72 5.64 -2.36 13.79
CA LYS A 72 5.99 -0.98 14.13
C LYS A 72 7.36 -0.88 14.79
N ASN A 73 7.62 -1.70 15.82
CA ASN A 73 8.86 -1.63 16.59
C ASN A 73 10.08 -1.97 15.74
N VAL A 74 9.97 -2.99 14.88
CA VAL A 74 11.03 -3.34 13.91
C VAL A 74 11.23 -2.21 12.90
N GLY A 75 10.15 -1.66 12.34
CA GLY A 75 10.20 -0.53 11.41
C GLY A 75 10.86 0.71 12.01
N LYS A 76 10.56 1.02 13.26
CA LYS A 76 11.21 2.11 14.00
C LYS A 76 12.73 1.94 14.11
N ILE A 77 13.18 0.74 14.41
CA ILE A 77 14.63 0.46 14.56
C ILE A 77 15.34 0.54 13.21
N LEU A 78 14.72 0.02 12.16
CA LEU A 78 15.40 -0.17 10.87
C LEU A 78 15.27 1.03 9.91
N ILE A 79 14.16 1.78 9.97
CA ILE A 79 13.76 2.71 8.91
C ILE A 79 13.33 4.08 9.44
N GLU A 80 12.77 4.20 10.66
CA GLU A 80 12.24 5.47 11.15
C GLU A 80 13.29 6.58 11.12
N ASN A 81 12.89 7.74 10.61
CA ASN A 81 13.73 8.91 10.50
C ASN A 81 12.88 10.21 10.63
N LYS A 82 13.39 11.34 10.17
CA LYS A 82 12.63 12.61 10.22
C LYS A 82 11.38 12.60 9.35
N THR A 83 11.43 11.92 8.21
CA THR A 83 10.37 11.86 7.19
C THR A 83 9.41 10.71 7.45
N THR A 84 9.91 9.52 7.80
CA THR A 84 9.10 8.31 8.00
C THR A 84 8.80 8.06 9.48
N LYS A 85 7.52 7.85 9.80
CA LYS A 85 6.99 7.55 11.15
C LYS A 85 6.15 6.28 11.13
N PHE A 86 6.25 5.49 12.19
CA PHE A 86 5.47 4.25 12.38
C PHE A 86 4.42 4.41 13.47
N VAL A 87 3.19 4.01 13.17
CA VAL A 87 2.02 4.16 14.07
C VAL A 87 1.27 2.84 14.12
N THR A 88 1.09 2.27 15.33
CA THR A 88 0.15 1.17 15.53
C THR A 88 -1.25 1.74 15.52
N LYS A 89 -2.04 1.39 14.53
CA LYS A 89 -3.44 1.80 14.45
C LYS A 89 -4.23 0.93 13.49
N ASP A 90 -5.44 0.57 13.90
CA ASP A 90 -6.43 -0.03 13.03
C ASP A 90 -7.04 1.04 12.13
N ILE A 91 -6.85 0.89 10.82
CA ILE A 91 -7.34 1.84 9.82
C ILE A 91 -8.86 1.79 9.64
N SER A 92 -9.52 0.72 10.07
CA SER A 92 -10.99 0.59 10.00
C SER A 92 -11.73 1.67 10.80
N SER A 93 -11.07 2.23 11.82
CA SER A 93 -11.60 3.28 12.69
C SER A 93 -11.13 4.70 12.31
N MET A 94 -10.34 4.84 11.24
CA MET A 94 -9.77 6.15 10.87
C MET A 94 -10.68 6.91 9.92
N ASN A 95 -10.85 8.21 10.19
CA ASN A 95 -11.43 9.16 9.24
C ASN A 95 -10.30 9.89 8.49
N PHE A 96 -10.04 9.49 7.27
CA PHE A 96 -8.94 10.04 6.47
C PHE A 96 -9.17 11.50 6.04
N GLN A 97 -10.37 12.06 6.15
CA GLN A 97 -10.63 13.49 5.91
C GLN A 97 -9.95 14.40 6.95
N GLU A 98 -9.65 13.87 8.13
CA GLU A 98 -8.94 14.61 9.18
C GLU A 98 -7.45 14.79 8.90
N TYR A 99 -6.91 14.03 7.94
CA TYR A 99 -5.50 14.06 7.55
C TYR A 99 -5.31 14.76 6.20
N ARG A 100 -4.09 15.22 5.94
CA ARG A 100 -3.76 15.94 4.69
C ARG A 100 -2.99 15.07 3.69
N TYR A 101 -3.16 13.74 3.75
CA TYR A 101 -2.52 12.87 2.77
C TYR A 101 -3.00 13.17 1.37
N ASN A 102 -2.05 13.29 0.45
CA ASN A 102 -2.32 13.40 -0.99
C ASN A 102 -1.88 12.15 -1.77
N LEU A 103 -1.27 11.19 -1.06
CA LEU A 103 -0.99 9.85 -1.56
C LEU A 103 -1.26 8.84 -0.44
N ILE A 104 -2.15 7.87 -0.69
CA ILE A 104 -2.44 6.76 0.23
C ILE A 104 -2.18 5.45 -0.49
N ILE A 105 -1.36 4.59 0.10
CA ILE A 105 -0.94 3.32 -0.48
C ILE A 105 -1.37 2.18 0.45
N ASN A 106 -2.19 1.27 -0.06
CA ASN A 106 -2.56 0.02 0.60
C ASN A 106 -2.02 -1.15 -0.21
N THR A 107 -1.04 -1.86 0.35
CA THR A 107 -0.41 -3.03 -0.29
C THR A 107 -0.84 -4.35 0.33
N SER A 108 -1.90 -4.34 1.13
CA SER A 108 -2.37 -5.46 1.94
C SER A 108 -3.89 -5.60 1.87
N CYS A 109 -4.52 -5.26 0.72
CA CYS A 109 -5.97 -5.34 0.56
C CYS A 109 -6.51 -6.74 0.80
N GLU A 110 -5.74 -7.78 0.48
CA GLU A 110 -6.09 -9.19 0.70
C GLU A 110 -6.26 -9.57 2.18
N HIS A 111 -5.72 -8.79 3.10
CA HIS A 111 -5.84 -9.01 4.55
C HIS A 111 -6.95 -8.17 5.21
N MET A 112 -7.66 -7.35 4.44
CA MET A 112 -8.66 -6.41 4.95
C MET A 112 -10.05 -6.77 4.44
N THR A 113 -11.09 -6.50 5.24
CA THR A 113 -12.47 -6.69 4.78
C THR A 113 -12.86 -5.64 3.75
N ASP A 114 -13.87 -5.93 2.91
CA ASP A 114 -14.42 -4.96 1.97
C ASP A 114 -14.91 -3.69 2.69
N ASP A 115 -15.57 -3.84 3.83
CA ASP A 115 -16.05 -2.70 4.64
C ASP A 115 -14.89 -1.78 5.04
N THR A 116 -13.76 -2.34 5.49
CA THR A 116 -12.56 -1.56 5.82
C THR A 116 -12.01 -0.84 4.60
N LEU A 117 -11.94 -1.52 3.44
CA LEU A 117 -11.41 -0.95 2.21
C LEU A 117 -12.32 0.16 1.65
N HIS A 118 -13.65 -0.04 1.67
CA HIS A 118 -14.60 0.99 1.26
C HIS A 118 -14.63 2.16 2.24
N HIS A 119 -14.54 1.91 3.56
CA HIS A 119 -14.54 2.96 4.57
C HIS A 119 -13.36 3.93 4.40
N TRP A 120 -12.12 3.44 4.28
CA TRP A 120 -10.97 4.32 4.12
C TRP A 120 -11.02 5.10 2.80
N LEU A 121 -11.48 4.47 1.70
CA LEU A 121 -11.69 5.17 0.44
C LEU A 121 -12.78 6.24 0.57
N PHE A 122 -13.91 5.92 1.21
CA PHE A 122 -15.02 6.85 1.41
C PHE A 122 -14.58 8.08 2.21
N THR A 123 -13.81 7.89 3.27
CA THR A 123 -13.31 8.96 4.14
C THR A 123 -12.07 9.67 3.60
N THR A 124 -11.50 9.23 2.50
CA THR A 124 -10.34 9.88 1.86
C THR A 124 -10.76 11.16 1.15
N ARG A 125 -9.92 12.18 1.20
CA ARG A 125 -10.14 13.48 0.54
C ARG A 125 -10.14 13.33 -0.98
N LYS A 126 -10.95 14.17 -1.65
CA LYS A 126 -10.96 14.28 -3.11
C LYS A 126 -9.57 14.60 -3.67
N ASN A 127 -9.28 14.05 -4.85
CA ASN A 127 -8.02 14.21 -5.57
C ASN A 127 -6.79 13.59 -4.88
N THR A 128 -6.96 12.87 -3.76
CA THR A 128 -5.89 12.05 -3.19
C THR A 128 -5.57 10.90 -4.16
N ILE A 129 -4.31 10.68 -4.46
CA ILE A 129 -3.87 9.50 -5.21
C ILE A 129 -4.00 8.29 -4.28
N CYS A 130 -4.74 7.29 -4.71
CA CYS A 130 -4.95 6.05 -4.00
C CYS A 130 -4.31 4.90 -4.78
N VAL A 131 -3.49 4.10 -4.10
CA VAL A 131 -2.87 2.89 -4.63
C VAL A 131 -3.39 1.70 -3.84
N LEU A 132 -3.97 0.71 -4.53
CA LEU A 132 -4.47 -0.53 -3.93
C LEU A 132 -3.79 -1.71 -4.59
N GLN A 133 -3.21 -2.60 -3.77
CA GLN A 133 -2.70 -3.89 -4.24
C GLN A 133 -3.45 -5.04 -3.58
N SER A 134 -3.75 -6.07 -4.37
CA SER A 134 -4.26 -7.36 -3.93
C SER A 134 -3.63 -8.49 -4.75
N THR A 135 -4.06 -9.74 -4.55
CA THR A 135 -3.46 -10.93 -5.15
C THR A 135 -4.49 -12.04 -5.32
N ASP A 136 -4.21 -12.99 -6.22
CA ASP A 136 -4.91 -14.28 -6.30
C ASP A 136 -4.21 -15.39 -5.47
N LYS A 137 -3.07 -15.09 -4.83
CA LYS A 137 -2.32 -16.05 -4.02
C LYS A 137 -3.17 -16.53 -2.85
N PRO A 138 -3.48 -17.84 -2.75
CA PRO A 138 -4.17 -18.36 -1.59
C PRO A 138 -3.24 -18.36 -0.37
N ALA A 139 -3.71 -17.82 0.75
CA ALA A 139 -3.05 -17.91 2.05
C ALA A 139 -4.12 -17.93 3.16
N ARG A 140 -3.75 -18.48 4.34
CA ARG A 140 -4.69 -18.69 5.44
C ARG A 140 -5.28 -17.38 5.99
N ASP A 141 -4.51 -16.31 5.92
CA ASP A 141 -4.84 -14.97 6.42
C ASP A 141 -5.36 -14.03 5.34
N HIS A 142 -5.55 -14.53 4.11
CA HIS A 142 -6.17 -13.78 3.03
C HIS A 142 -7.69 -13.93 3.08
N THR A 143 -8.39 -12.84 3.31
CA THR A 143 -9.86 -12.79 3.37
C THR A 143 -10.48 -12.11 2.17
N ASN A 144 -9.67 -11.41 1.35
CA ASN A 144 -10.16 -10.55 0.27
C ASN A 144 -9.24 -10.62 -0.97
N ASN A 145 -8.99 -11.83 -1.45
CA ASN A 145 -8.31 -12.04 -2.71
C ASN A 145 -9.16 -11.60 -3.89
N VAL A 146 -8.51 -11.24 -4.99
CA VAL A 146 -9.16 -10.99 -6.28
C VAL A 146 -8.60 -11.95 -7.34
N LYS A 147 -9.43 -12.36 -8.27
CA LYS A 147 -9.06 -13.33 -9.33
C LYS A 147 -8.19 -12.71 -10.43
N ASN A 148 -8.36 -11.41 -10.65
CA ASN A 148 -7.66 -10.65 -11.68
C ASN A 148 -7.74 -9.14 -11.38
N VAL A 149 -7.08 -8.35 -12.21
CA VAL A 149 -7.05 -6.90 -12.05
C VAL A 149 -8.40 -6.24 -12.35
N ASP A 150 -9.22 -6.81 -13.20
CA ASP A 150 -10.55 -6.27 -13.55
C ASP A 150 -11.50 -6.36 -12.36
N GLU A 151 -11.43 -7.44 -11.58
CA GLU A 151 -12.17 -7.55 -10.32
C GLU A 151 -11.74 -6.50 -9.31
N LEU A 152 -10.44 -6.22 -9.20
CA LEU A 152 -9.93 -5.15 -8.33
C LEU A 152 -10.44 -3.77 -8.79
N VAL A 153 -10.45 -3.50 -10.09
CA VAL A 153 -11.04 -2.27 -10.67
C VAL A 153 -12.53 -2.19 -10.36
N TYR A 154 -13.28 -3.27 -10.62
CA TYR A 154 -14.71 -3.32 -10.40
C TYR A 154 -15.10 -3.00 -8.94
N LYS A 155 -14.36 -3.55 -7.97
CA LYS A 155 -14.59 -3.30 -6.54
C LYS A 155 -14.49 -1.82 -6.16
N PHE A 156 -13.58 -1.06 -6.78
CA PHE A 156 -13.25 0.28 -6.27
C PHE A 156 -13.49 1.41 -7.27
N GLN A 157 -13.99 1.14 -8.48
CA GLN A 157 -14.24 2.15 -9.53
C GLN A 157 -15.24 3.24 -9.13
N GLU A 158 -16.13 2.98 -8.18
CA GLU A 158 -17.07 3.99 -7.69
C GLU A 158 -16.37 5.09 -6.89
N HIS A 159 -15.26 4.76 -6.21
CA HIS A 159 -14.49 5.69 -5.39
C HIS A 159 -13.40 6.44 -6.15
N LEU A 160 -12.95 5.89 -7.28
CA LEU A 160 -11.76 6.37 -7.98
C LEU A 160 -12.06 6.83 -9.40
N THR A 161 -11.26 7.77 -9.88
CA THR A 161 -11.26 8.24 -11.26
C THR A 161 -9.85 8.19 -11.84
N GLY A 162 -9.72 8.15 -13.18
CA GLY A 162 -8.42 8.06 -13.83
C GLY A 162 -7.64 6.79 -13.48
N ILE A 163 -8.35 5.68 -13.28
CA ILE A 163 -7.75 4.42 -12.85
C ILE A 163 -6.79 3.90 -13.92
N ARG A 164 -5.57 3.60 -13.52
CA ARG A 164 -4.64 2.75 -14.26
C ARG A 164 -4.50 1.43 -13.51
N SER A 165 -4.58 0.33 -14.22
CA SER A 165 -4.50 -1.03 -13.69
C SER A 165 -3.21 -1.72 -14.14
N TYR A 166 -2.65 -2.55 -13.27
CA TYR A 166 -1.37 -3.21 -13.48
C TYR A 166 -1.40 -4.64 -12.94
N THR A 167 -0.70 -5.55 -13.61
CA THR A 167 -0.52 -6.94 -13.19
C THR A 167 0.96 -7.29 -13.17
N TYR A 168 1.40 -7.93 -12.10
CA TYR A 168 2.73 -8.52 -11.98
C TYR A 168 2.59 -10.03 -11.74
N ASN A 169 3.13 -10.83 -12.64
CA ASN A 169 3.03 -12.29 -12.56
C ASN A 169 4.27 -12.87 -11.87
N PHE A 170 4.02 -13.61 -10.79
CA PHE A 170 4.97 -14.57 -10.22
C PHE A 170 4.74 -15.96 -10.83
N ASN A 171 5.56 -16.93 -10.49
CA ASN A 171 5.48 -18.26 -11.12
C ASN A 171 4.09 -18.93 -10.97
N ASN A 172 3.44 -18.81 -9.79
CA ASN A 172 2.19 -19.52 -9.49
C ASN A 172 1.05 -18.62 -8.99
N TRP A 173 1.22 -17.32 -9.01
CA TRP A 173 0.23 -16.34 -8.56
C TRP A 173 0.55 -14.96 -9.14
N SER A 174 -0.38 -14.05 -9.03
CA SER A 174 -0.23 -12.69 -9.54
C SER A 174 -0.50 -11.65 -8.47
N ARG A 175 0.16 -10.51 -8.60
CA ARG A 175 -0.13 -9.29 -7.85
C ARG A 175 -0.85 -8.32 -8.77
N TYR A 176 -1.96 -7.81 -8.31
CA TYR A 176 -2.76 -6.83 -9.02
C TYR A 176 -2.68 -5.49 -8.33
N MET A 177 -2.66 -4.42 -9.10
CA MET A 177 -2.60 -3.07 -8.56
C MET A 177 -3.45 -2.11 -9.39
N ILE A 178 -4.13 -1.21 -8.69
CA ILE A 178 -4.77 -0.05 -9.30
C ILE A 178 -4.21 1.23 -8.68
N ILE A 179 -4.08 2.27 -9.50
CA ILE A 179 -3.73 3.62 -9.09
C ILE A 179 -4.79 4.55 -9.67
N GLY A 180 -5.40 5.40 -8.85
CA GLY A 180 -6.43 6.34 -9.28
C GLY A 180 -6.54 7.52 -8.32
N ASN A 181 -7.28 8.56 -8.73
CA ASN A 181 -7.57 9.70 -7.88
C ASN A 181 -8.92 9.51 -7.19
N LYS A 182 -9.00 9.85 -5.91
CA LYS A 182 -10.28 9.87 -5.17
C LYS A 182 -11.25 10.88 -5.81
N LYS A 183 -12.50 10.42 -6.08
CA LYS A 183 -13.61 11.24 -6.59
C LYS A 183 -14.07 12.28 -5.59
#